data_10cc599bb6b5beef32125cec402d5e20
#
_entry.id   10cc599bb6b5beef32125cec402d5e20
#
_cell.length_a   1.000
_cell.length_b   1.000
_cell.length_c   1.000
_cell.angle_alpha   90.00
_cell.angle_beta   90.00
_cell.angle_gamma   90.00
#
_symmetry.space_group_name_H-M   'P 1'
#
loop_
_entity.id
_entity.type
_entity.pdbx_description
1 polymer ?
#
loop_
_entity_poly.entity_id
_entity_poly.type
_entity_poly.pdbx_seq_one_letter_code
_entity_poly.pdbx_strand_id
1 'polypeptide(L)'
;MPPAYRGYIEGWRQLLPDWDVIAWTDRNLDWSSRYINEAYATRGWTRLADYMRVHALHRFGGFYLDTDVELIRPLDSLRSEEVVLGFQSRLRTPSWVNNALIGAVSGHPFLARWLAAFEARMPGWRRMGDAHGPGLVTRLLEEDGLDDAPALAPRKLGAVTLLPPDRFYPYEWTERFTPGCVGAETFAVHHWGGAEAGHRPLTTGETLRALGAMAAPRLAASVMRLRFQAERRRLRV
;
A
#
# COMPACT_ATOMS: atom_id res chain seq x y z
N MET A 1 -3.78 -18.59 3.76
CA MET A 1 -2.87 -17.86 2.82
C MET A 1 -2.87 -18.61 1.51
N PRO A 2 -3.10 -17.96 0.38
CA PRO A 2 -3.05 -18.55 -0.96
C PRO A 2 -1.69 -19.20 -1.24
N PRO A 3 -1.64 -20.29 -2.03
CA PRO A 3 -0.37 -20.97 -2.36
C PRO A 3 0.68 -20.07 -2.99
N ALA A 4 0.28 -19.20 -3.93
CA ALA A 4 1.17 -18.28 -4.60
C ALA A 4 1.85 -17.30 -3.62
N TYR A 5 1.13 -16.78 -2.61
CA TYR A 5 1.69 -15.89 -1.60
C TYR A 5 2.75 -16.58 -0.74
N ARG A 6 2.60 -17.89 -0.49
CA ARG A 6 3.65 -18.66 0.18
C ARG A 6 4.90 -18.75 -0.67
N GLY A 7 4.74 -18.92 -1.99
CA GLY A 7 5.85 -18.92 -2.94
C GLY A 7 6.61 -17.59 -2.95
N TYR A 8 5.91 -16.47 -2.92
CA TYR A 8 6.55 -15.15 -2.84
C TYR A 8 7.34 -14.96 -1.54
N ILE A 9 6.75 -15.32 -0.40
CA ILE A 9 7.44 -15.23 0.91
C ILE A 9 8.68 -16.14 0.95
N GLU A 10 8.62 -17.30 0.35
CA GLU A 10 9.79 -18.19 0.23
C GLU A 10 10.86 -17.58 -0.68
N GLY A 11 10.45 -16.97 -1.79
CA GLY A 11 11.34 -16.19 -2.67
C GLY A 11 12.02 -15.03 -1.94
N TRP A 12 11.31 -14.33 -1.02
CA TRP A 12 11.93 -13.28 -0.20
C TRP A 12 13.05 -13.83 0.67
N ARG A 13 12.87 -14.97 1.32
CA ARG A 13 13.91 -15.59 2.16
C ARG A 13 15.14 -16.02 1.36
N GLN A 14 14.93 -16.48 0.13
CA GLN A 14 16.01 -16.86 -0.78
C GLN A 14 16.81 -15.65 -1.28
N LEU A 15 16.11 -14.54 -1.62
CA LEU A 15 16.73 -13.32 -2.12
C LEU A 15 17.34 -12.45 -1.02
N LEU A 16 16.87 -12.60 0.22
CA LEU A 16 17.25 -11.79 1.37
C LEU A 16 17.72 -12.68 2.53
N PRO A 17 18.79 -13.49 2.34
CA PRO A 17 19.22 -14.49 3.35
C PRO A 17 19.70 -13.86 4.66
N ASP A 18 20.16 -12.61 4.62
CA ASP A 18 20.65 -11.87 5.80
C ASP A 18 19.57 -10.99 6.46
N TRP A 19 18.29 -11.20 6.10
CA TRP A 19 17.16 -10.44 6.62
C TRP A 19 16.19 -11.32 7.41
N ASP A 20 15.71 -10.81 8.53
CA ASP A 20 14.61 -11.43 9.27
C ASP A 20 13.26 -11.15 8.59
N VAL A 21 12.55 -12.20 8.19
CA VAL A 21 11.20 -12.10 7.64
C VAL A 21 10.17 -12.27 8.77
N ILE A 22 9.57 -11.16 9.19
CA ILE A 22 8.58 -11.10 10.28
C ILE A 22 7.18 -11.07 9.70
N ALA A 23 6.36 -12.09 10.03
CA ALA A 23 4.95 -12.10 9.68
C ALA A 23 4.12 -11.34 10.72
N TRP A 24 3.41 -10.29 10.29
CA TRP A 24 2.47 -9.56 11.14
C TRP A 24 1.10 -10.26 11.13
N THR A 25 0.61 -10.58 12.32
CA THR A 25 -0.66 -11.27 12.56
C THR A 25 -1.37 -10.60 13.75
N ASP A 26 -2.57 -11.03 14.08
CA ASP A 26 -3.30 -10.61 15.28
C ASP A 26 -2.54 -10.84 16.59
N ARG A 27 -1.53 -11.71 16.60
CA ARG A 27 -0.70 -12.02 17.78
C ARG A 27 0.33 -10.95 18.12
N ASN A 28 0.74 -10.16 17.13
CA ASN A 28 1.76 -9.11 17.29
C ASN A 28 1.23 -7.70 16.98
N LEU A 29 -0.10 -7.52 16.97
CA LEU A 29 -0.74 -6.22 16.93
C LEU A 29 -0.53 -5.46 18.24
N ASP A 30 -0.36 -4.15 18.14
CA ASP A 30 -0.37 -3.27 19.31
C ASP A 30 -1.80 -2.94 19.74
N TRP A 31 -2.37 -3.78 20.60
CA TRP A 31 -3.72 -3.63 21.12
C TRP A 31 -3.93 -2.40 22.01
N SER A 32 -2.89 -1.64 22.34
CA SER A 32 -3.03 -0.35 23.03
C SER A 32 -3.51 0.76 22.07
N SER A 33 -3.29 0.59 20.75
CA SER A 33 -3.75 1.54 19.75
C SER A 33 -5.27 1.50 19.59
N ARG A 34 -5.92 2.64 19.81
CA ARG A 34 -7.34 2.81 19.54
C ARG A 34 -7.68 2.55 18.07
N TYR A 35 -6.81 2.97 17.15
CA TYR A 35 -7.01 2.77 15.72
C TYR A 35 -7.08 1.29 15.36
N ILE A 36 -6.14 0.49 15.87
CA ILE A 36 -6.11 -0.97 15.67
C ILE A 36 -7.38 -1.60 16.20
N ASN A 37 -7.78 -1.27 17.44
CA ASN A 37 -8.99 -1.82 18.05
C ASN A 37 -10.26 -1.52 17.22
N GLU A 38 -10.44 -0.29 16.76
CA GLU A 38 -11.59 0.09 15.93
C GLU A 38 -11.54 -0.57 14.54
N ALA A 39 -10.38 -0.61 13.89
CA ALA A 39 -10.22 -1.26 12.60
C ALA A 39 -10.53 -2.75 12.69
N TYR A 40 -10.05 -3.41 13.74
CA TYR A 40 -10.30 -4.84 13.99
C TYR A 40 -11.78 -5.11 14.28
N ALA A 41 -12.39 -4.36 15.21
CA ALA A 41 -13.79 -4.51 15.59
C ALA A 41 -14.76 -4.29 14.43
N THR A 42 -14.40 -3.42 13.48
CA THR A 42 -15.19 -3.15 12.26
C THR A 42 -14.82 -4.02 11.07
N ARG A 43 -13.93 -5.01 11.26
CA ARG A 43 -13.37 -5.85 10.19
C ARG A 43 -12.77 -5.05 9.03
N GLY A 44 -12.22 -3.91 9.35
CA GLY A 44 -11.56 -3.02 8.39
C GLY A 44 -10.14 -3.50 8.04
N TRP A 45 -10.01 -4.72 7.50
CA TRP A 45 -8.72 -5.40 7.31
C TRP A 45 -7.73 -4.60 6.48
N THR A 46 -8.20 -3.94 5.42
CA THR A 46 -7.34 -3.05 4.61
C THR A 46 -6.80 -1.88 5.44
N ARG A 47 -7.66 -1.24 6.24
CA ARG A 47 -7.24 -0.14 7.12
C ARG A 47 -6.26 -0.61 8.19
N LEU A 48 -6.51 -1.79 8.75
CA LEU A 48 -5.62 -2.41 9.73
C LEU A 48 -4.25 -2.67 9.10
N ALA A 49 -4.21 -3.28 7.91
CA ALA A 49 -2.97 -3.53 7.19
C ALA A 49 -2.23 -2.23 6.84
N ASP A 50 -2.94 -1.20 6.36
CA ASP A 50 -2.35 0.11 6.03
C ASP A 50 -1.70 0.79 7.25
N TYR A 51 -2.32 0.70 8.42
CA TYR A 51 -1.73 1.23 9.65
C TYR A 51 -0.55 0.38 10.10
N MET A 52 -0.72 -0.95 10.11
CA MET A 52 0.29 -1.88 10.63
C MET A 52 1.60 -1.84 9.87
N ARG A 53 1.57 -1.69 8.54
CA ARG A 53 2.80 -1.58 7.74
C ARG A 53 3.64 -0.36 8.15
N VAL A 54 3.00 0.78 8.40
CA VAL A 54 3.68 2.00 8.84
C VAL A 54 4.13 1.88 10.29
N HIS A 55 3.29 1.29 11.17
CA HIS A 55 3.63 1.07 12.58
C HIS A 55 4.85 0.14 12.73
N ALA A 56 4.87 -0.98 11.98
CA ALA A 56 5.99 -1.92 11.99
C ALA A 56 7.30 -1.25 11.55
N LEU A 57 7.27 -0.52 10.45
CA LEU A 57 8.43 0.20 9.94
C LEU A 57 8.89 1.33 10.87
N HIS A 58 7.95 2.08 11.45
CA HIS A 58 8.31 3.10 12.43
C HIS A 58 9.02 2.50 13.65
N ARG A 59 8.57 1.32 14.09
CA ARG A 59 9.15 0.66 15.28
C ARG A 59 10.47 -0.03 14.99
N PHE A 60 10.60 -0.72 13.87
CA PHE A 60 11.72 -1.63 13.60
C PHE A 60 12.59 -1.20 12.42
N GLY A 61 12.08 -0.36 11.52
CA GLY A 61 12.70 -0.10 10.22
C GLY A 61 12.60 -1.30 9.29
N GLY A 62 13.38 -1.28 8.23
CA GLY A 62 13.46 -2.36 7.24
C GLY A 62 12.52 -2.15 6.06
N PHE A 63 12.05 -3.26 5.48
CA PHE A 63 11.11 -3.23 4.36
C PHE A 63 9.81 -3.94 4.73
N TYR A 64 8.69 -3.30 4.40
CA TYR A 64 7.37 -3.92 4.40
C TYR A 64 7.01 -4.34 2.99
N LEU A 65 6.44 -5.52 2.85
CA LEU A 65 5.91 -6.05 1.60
C LEU A 65 4.51 -6.62 1.83
N ASP A 66 3.56 -6.27 0.96
CA ASP A 66 2.28 -6.98 0.90
C ASP A 66 2.51 -8.43 0.45
N THR A 67 1.66 -9.35 0.88
CA THR A 67 1.85 -10.78 0.61
C THR A 67 1.71 -11.17 -0.86
N ASP A 68 1.21 -10.28 -1.69
CA ASP A 68 1.10 -10.40 -3.14
C ASP A 68 2.22 -9.64 -3.89
N VAL A 69 3.28 -9.27 -3.21
CA VAL A 69 4.51 -8.72 -3.80
C VAL A 69 5.51 -9.86 -4.02
N GLU A 70 5.92 -10.05 -5.25
CA GLU A 70 7.03 -10.93 -5.66
C GLU A 70 8.32 -10.12 -5.72
N LEU A 71 9.38 -10.54 -5.03
CA LEU A 71 10.71 -9.97 -5.21
C LEU A 71 11.41 -10.60 -6.41
N ILE A 72 12.00 -9.75 -7.23
CA ILE A 72 12.81 -10.12 -8.40
C ILE A 72 14.30 -9.97 -8.10
N ARG A 73 14.64 -9.07 -7.18
CA ARG A 73 16.01 -8.74 -6.80
C ARG A 73 16.11 -8.45 -5.30
N PRO A 74 17.32 -8.61 -4.71
CA PRO A 74 17.60 -8.14 -3.36
C PRO A 74 17.35 -6.64 -3.21
N LEU A 75 16.89 -6.23 -2.01
CA LEU A 75 16.61 -4.83 -1.68
C LEU A 75 17.82 -4.10 -1.06
N ASP A 76 18.97 -4.76 -0.97
CA ASP A 76 20.13 -4.26 -0.24
C ASP A 76 20.67 -2.93 -0.77
N SER A 77 20.59 -2.69 -2.08
CA SER A 77 21.00 -1.41 -2.68
C SER A 77 20.11 -0.23 -2.26
N LEU A 78 18.92 -0.51 -1.69
CA LEU A 78 17.99 0.50 -1.16
C LEU A 78 18.16 0.75 0.34
N ARG A 79 19.08 0.03 1.03
CA ARG A 79 19.30 0.16 2.49
C ARG A 79 19.83 1.52 2.92
N SER A 80 20.47 2.25 2.02
CA SER A 80 21.00 3.59 2.27
C SER A 80 19.93 4.69 2.24
N GLU A 81 18.72 4.39 1.76
CA GLU A 81 17.63 5.34 1.71
C GLU A 81 16.91 5.40 3.06
N GLU A 82 16.62 6.62 3.54
CA GLU A 82 15.93 6.79 4.82
C GLU A 82 14.48 6.37 4.75
N VAL A 83 13.77 6.76 3.67
CA VAL A 83 12.45 6.23 3.30
C VAL A 83 12.42 6.00 1.81
N VAL A 84 11.93 4.82 1.38
CA VAL A 84 11.75 4.50 -0.03
C VAL A 84 10.33 4.04 -0.29
N LEU A 85 9.72 4.60 -1.32
CA LEU A 85 8.40 4.29 -1.84
C LEU A 85 8.44 4.23 -3.36
N GLY A 86 7.39 3.71 -3.98
CA GLY A 86 7.26 3.67 -5.44
C GLY A 86 6.00 4.35 -5.93
N PHE A 87 6.08 5.03 -7.05
CA PHE A 87 4.90 5.48 -7.79
C PHE A 87 4.12 4.27 -8.31
N GLN A 88 2.79 4.35 -8.22
CA GLN A 88 1.89 3.26 -8.59
C GLN A 88 1.77 3.08 -10.12
N SER A 89 1.84 4.17 -10.88
CA SER A 89 1.46 4.21 -12.28
C SER A 89 2.30 5.20 -13.07
N ARG A 90 2.54 4.89 -14.34
CA ARG A 90 3.14 5.82 -15.32
C ARG A 90 2.09 6.69 -16.01
N LEU A 91 0.86 6.19 -16.08
CA LEU A 91 -0.20 6.72 -16.95
C LEU A 91 -1.09 7.75 -16.27
N ARG A 92 -0.91 7.95 -14.96
CA ARG A 92 -1.78 8.82 -14.17
C ARG A 92 -1.07 10.09 -13.76
N THR A 93 -1.81 11.18 -13.89
CA THR A 93 -1.45 12.49 -13.35
C THR A 93 -2.62 12.95 -12.48
N PRO A 94 -2.42 13.19 -11.18
CA PRO A 94 -1.19 12.93 -10.41
C PRO A 94 -0.89 11.43 -10.26
N SER A 95 0.38 11.07 -10.28
CA SER A 95 0.83 9.70 -9.99
C SER A 95 0.70 9.41 -8.51
N TRP A 96 -0.12 8.43 -8.14
CA TRP A 96 -0.20 7.98 -6.76
C TRP A 96 1.07 7.24 -6.35
N VAL A 97 1.47 7.47 -5.11
CA VAL A 97 2.51 6.67 -4.45
C VAL A 97 1.84 5.48 -3.78
N ASN A 98 2.33 4.28 -4.07
CA ASN A 98 1.78 3.05 -3.52
C ASN A 98 2.47 2.67 -2.21
N ASN A 99 1.78 1.92 -1.36
CA ASN A 99 2.24 1.50 -0.04
C ASN A 99 2.34 -0.03 0.14
N ALA A 100 2.28 -0.80 -0.96
CA ALA A 100 2.44 -2.25 -0.91
C ALA A 100 3.90 -2.69 -0.69
N LEU A 101 4.87 -1.85 -1.07
CA LEU A 101 6.28 -1.98 -0.72
C LEU A 101 6.79 -0.65 -0.19
N ILE A 102 7.35 -0.68 1.03
CA ILE A 102 7.88 0.49 1.74
C ILE A 102 9.21 0.10 2.36
N GLY A 103 10.26 0.88 2.16
CA GLY A 103 11.47 0.80 2.95
C GLY A 103 11.58 2.01 3.88
N ALA A 104 12.06 1.81 5.12
CA ALA A 104 12.28 2.93 6.02
C ALA A 104 13.28 2.61 7.14
N VAL A 105 13.97 3.63 7.64
CA VAL A 105 14.70 3.55 8.91
C VAL A 105 13.72 3.66 10.08
N SER A 106 14.02 3.01 11.20
CA SER A 106 13.18 3.07 12.41
C SER A 106 13.10 4.48 12.97
N GLY A 107 11.95 4.87 13.53
CA GLY A 107 11.73 6.17 14.14
C GLY A 107 11.67 7.36 13.18
N HIS A 108 11.64 7.13 11.87
CA HIS A 108 11.66 8.22 10.90
C HIS A 108 10.46 9.18 11.06
N PRO A 109 10.67 10.52 11.06
CA PRO A 109 9.60 11.50 11.32
C PRO A 109 8.43 11.44 10.31
N PHE A 110 8.71 11.12 9.04
CA PHE A 110 7.67 10.93 8.03
C PHE A 110 6.69 9.80 8.42
N LEU A 111 7.20 8.67 8.95
CA LEU A 111 6.36 7.57 9.40
C LEU A 111 5.54 7.96 10.64
N ALA A 112 6.11 8.70 11.58
CA ALA A 112 5.39 9.24 12.75
C ALA A 112 4.23 10.14 12.30
N ARG A 113 4.47 11.05 11.34
CA ARG A 113 3.43 11.90 10.74
C ARG A 113 2.36 11.08 10.02
N TRP A 114 2.76 10.03 9.33
CA TRP A 114 1.81 9.13 8.63
C TRP A 114 0.91 8.40 9.62
N LEU A 115 1.45 7.87 10.72
CA LEU A 115 0.68 7.27 11.83
C LEU A 115 -0.29 8.28 12.44
N ALA A 116 0.17 9.49 12.77
CA ALA A 116 -0.69 10.56 13.29
C ALA A 116 -1.81 10.94 12.31
N ALA A 117 -1.55 10.90 11.00
CA ALA A 117 -2.57 11.17 9.99
C ALA A 117 -3.65 10.07 9.94
N PHE A 118 -3.32 8.80 10.16
CA PHE A 118 -4.32 7.76 10.34
C PHE A 118 -5.19 8.02 11.58
N GLU A 119 -4.59 8.34 12.70
CA GLU A 119 -5.28 8.53 13.99
C GLU A 119 -6.16 9.79 13.99
N ALA A 120 -5.70 10.88 13.41
CA ALA A 120 -6.46 12.13 13.29
C ALA A 120 -7.74 12.00 12.46
N ARG A 121 -7.84 11.00 11.61
CA ARG A 121 -8.98 10.75 10.73
C ARG A 121 -9.97 9.73 11.27
N MET A 122 -9.77 9.25 12.45
CA MET A 122 -10.80 8.54 13.19
C MET A 122 -11.84 9.57 13.69
N PRO A 123 -12.97 9.44 13.73
CA PRO A 123 -14.22 9.03 13.21
C PRO A 123 -14.79 9.99 12.13
N GLY A 124 -15.38 9.48 11.10
CA GLY A 124 -16.07 10.28 10.08
C GLY A 124 -15.34 10.39 8.75
N TRP A 125 -14.80 9.30 8.26
CA TRP A 125 -14.20 9.11 6.94
C TRP A 125 -14.98 9.83 5.84
N ARG A 126 -14.49 11.00 5.40
CA ARG A 126 -15.23 11.82 4.44
C ARG A 126 -14.87 11.50 2.98
N ARG A 127 -13.69 10.92 2.73
CA ARG A 127 -13.25 10.50 1.38
C ARG A 127 -12.50 9.19 1.49
N MET A 128 -12.91 8.18 0.74
CA MET A 128 -12.27 6.87 0.80
C MET A 128 -10.84 6.84 0.26
N GLY A 129 -10.55 7.63 -0.77
CA GLY A 129 -9.23 7.66 -1.40
C GLY A 129 -8.15 8.38 -0.60
N ASP A 130 -8.52 9.38 0.22
CA ASP A 130 -7.55 10.25 0.91
C ASP A 130 -7.26 9.82 2.35
N ALA A 131 -7.94 8.79 2.85
CA ALA A 131 -7.96 8.47 4.27
C ALA A 131 -7.10 7.27 4.66
N HIS A 132 -6.64 6.50 3.71
CA HIS A 132 -5.79 5.31 3.90
C HIS A 132 -5.16 4.89 2.58
N GLY A 133 -4.24 3.91 2.63
CA GLY A 133 -3.57 3.37 1.47
C GLY A 133 -2.77 4.41 0.67
N PRO A 134 -2.68 4.22 -0.65
CA PRO A 134 -1.95 5.12 -1.54
C PRO A 134 -2.40 6.58 -1.50
N GLY A 135 -3.71 6.84 -1.33
CA GLY A 135 -4.23 8.21 -1.29
C GLY A 135 -3.72 9.01 -0.10
N LEU A 136 -3.59 8.39 1.08
CA LEU A 136 -3.09 9.09 2.26
C LEU A 136 -1.61 9.45 2.13
N VAL A 137 -0.77 8.49 1.74
CA VAL A 137 0.66 8.74 1.60
C VAL A 137 0.96 9.74 0.50
N THR A 138 0.26 9.65 -0.64
CA THR A 138 0.41 10.63 -1.73
C THR A 138 0.10 12.04 -1.23
N ARG A 139 -1.00 12.22 -0.49
CA ARG A 139 -1.35 13.52 0.07
C ARG A 139 -0.30 14.07 1.05
N LEU A 140 0.27 13.22 1.91
CA LEU A 140 1.33 13.66 2.82
C LEU A 140 2.57 14.12 2.04
N LEU A 141 2.86 13.47 0.92
CA LEU A 141 3.96 13.85 0.04
C LEU A 141 3.66 15.12 -0.77
N GLU A 142 2.40 15.34 -1.17
CA GLU A 142 1.95 16.61 -1.78
C GLU A 142 2.13 17.79 -0.81
N GLU A 143 1.84 17.58 0.47
CA GLU A 143 2.14 18.56 1.53
C GLU A 143 3.63 18.86 1.66
N ASP A 144 4.51 17.91 1.29
CA ASP A 144 5.97 18.05 1.24
C ASP A 144 6.50 18.57 -0.11
N GLY A 145 5.61 18.86 -1.06
CA GLY A 145 5.97 19.42 -2.36
C GLY A 145 6.02 18.41 -3.52
N LEU A 146 5.43 17.22 -3.37
CA LEU A 146 5.21 16.33 -4.52
C LEU A 146 4.30 17.03 -5.53
N ASP A 147 4.80 17.19 -6.74
CA ASP A 147 4.09 17.76 -7.88
C ASP A 147 3.48 16.67 -8.81
N ASP A 148 2.69 17.13 -9.79
CA ASP A 148 2.03 16.30 -10.79
C ASP A 148 2.95 15.87 -11.96
N ALA A 149 4.25 16.09 -11.88
CA ALA A 149 5.15 15.72 -12.96
C ALA A 149 5.18 14.18 -13.16
N PRO A 150 5.34 13.68 -14.40
CA PRO A 150 5.37 12.25 -14.68
C PRO A 150 6.43 11.50 -13.88
N ALA A 151 6.07 10.32 -13.36
CA ALA A 151 6.93 9.46 -12.53
C ALA A 151 7.91 8.63 -13.36
N LEU A 152 8.76 9.30 -14.17
CA LEU A 152 9.67 8.64 -15.12
C LEU A 152 11.08 8.38 -14.55
N ALA A 153 11.44 9.02 -13.46
CA ALA A 153 12.74 8.89 -12.82
C ALA A 153 12.60 8.94 -11.30
N PRO A 154 13.60 8.44 -10.54
CA PRO A 154 13.62 8.60 -9.09
C PRO A 154 13.56 10.08 -8.67
N ARG A 155 12.82 10.36 -7.61
CA ARG A 155 12.69 11.70 -7.03
C ARG A 155 13.03 11.66 -5.55
N LYS A 156 13.59 12.75 -5.04
CA LYS A 156 13.79 12.95 -3.60
C LYS A 156 12.94 14.11 -3.10
N LEU A 157 12.18 13.86 -2.05
CA LEU A 157 11.46 14.86 -1.26
C LEU A 157 12.04 14.82 0.16
N GLY A 158 13.04 15.67 0.42
CA GLY A 158 13.82 15.58 1.65
C GLY A 158 14.47 14.20 1.81
N ALA A 159 14.08 13.48 2.86
CA ALA A 159 14.56 12.14 3.18
C ALA A 159 13.76 11.01 2.48
N VAL A 160 12.71 11.33 1.73
CA VAL A 160 11.88 10.33 1.03
C VAL A 160 12.32 10.19 -0.41
N THR A 161 12.70 8.98 -0.80
CA THR A 161 13.01 8.59 -2.17
C THR A 161 11.81 7.91 -2.80
N LEU A 162 11.34 8.47 -3.92
CA LEU A 162 10.24 7.94 -4.71
C LEU A 162 10.80 7.33 -5.99
N LEU A 163 10.59 6.02 -6.16
CA LEU A 163 11.04 5.30 -7.33
C LEU A 163 9.97 5.27 -8.43
N PRO A 164 10.37 5.28 -9.71
CA PRO A 164 9.41 5.14 -10.81
C PRO A 164 8.70 3.77 -10.76
N PRO A 165 7.52 3.64 -11.39
CA PRO A 165 6.67 2.44 -11.26
C PRO A 165 7.36 1.13 -11.65
N ASP A 166 8.25 1.15 -12.64
CA ASP A 166 8.98 -0.04 -13.09
C ASP A 166 9.87 -0.69 -12.04
N ARG A 167 10.12 -0.02 -10.93
CA ARG A 167 10.92 -0.57 -9.83
C ARG A 167 10.14 -1.57 -8.98
N PHE A 168 8.84 -1.28 -8.69
CA PHE A 168 8.00 -2.10 -7.80
C PHE A 168 6.65 -2.48 -8.41
N TYR A 169 6.16 -1.71 -9.38
CA TYR A 169 4.83 -1.81 -9.99
C TYR A 169 4.93 -1.79 -11.52
N PRO A 170 5.62 -2.79 -12.15
CA PRO A 170 5.99 -2.74 -13.57
C PRO A 170 4.81 -2.87 -14.53
N TYR A 171 3.60 -3.16 -14.02
CA TYR A 171 2.36 -3.18 -14.79
C TYR A 171 1.20 -2.58 -13.99
N GLU A 172 0.19 -2.08 -14.67
CA GLU A 172 -0.98 -1.47 -14.07
C GLU A 172 -1.94 -2.52 -13.48
N TRP A 173 -2.67 -2.17 -12.42
CA TRP A 173 -3.69 -3.04 -11.82
C TRP A 173 -4.83 -3.44 -12.79
N THR A 174 -4.99 -2.71 -13.91
CA THR A 174 -5.93 -2.99 -14.99
C THR A 174 -5.34 -3.89 -16.09
N GLU A 175 -4.05 -4.14 -16.04
CA GLU A 175 -3.33 -4.93 -17.02
C GLU A 175 -3.12 -6.37 -16.54
N ARG A 176 -2.78 -7.24 -17.46
CA ARG A 176 -2.36 -8.59 -17.14
C ARG A 176 -0.85 -8.64 -16.99
N PHE A 177 -0.38 -9.28 -15.91
CA PHE A 177 1.04 -9.57 -15.78
C PHE A 177 1.57 -10.38 -16.96
N THR A 178 2.70 -9.95 -17.48
CA THR A 178 3.52 -10.71 -18.44
C THR A 178 4.99 -10.60 -18.03
N PRO A 179 5.81 -11.65 -18.21
CA PRO A 179 7.24 -11.57 -17.89
C PRO A 179 7.97 -10.40 -18.55
N GLY A 180 7.48 -9.94 -19.70
CA GLY A 180 8.07 -8.82 -20.45
C GLY A 180 7.94 -7.45 -19.78
N CYS A 181 7.09 -7.30 -18.73
CA CYS A 181 7.03 -6.06 -17.97
C CYS A 181 8.17 -5.93 -16.95
N VAL A 182 8.87 -7.02 -16.63
CA VAL A 182 9.99 -7.05 -15.69
C VAL A 182 11.25 -6.58 -16.42
N GLY A 183 11.73 -5.40 -16.05
CA GLY A 183 12.95 -4.82 -16.63
C GLY A 183 14.19 -5.11 -15.79
N ALA A 184 15.33 -4.68 -16.35
CA ALA A 184 16.63 -4.82 -15.69
C ALA A 184 16.72 -4.14 -14.33
N GLU A 185 15.90 -3.16 -14.06
CA GLU A 185 15.89 -2.35 -12.85
C GLU A 185 14.72 -2.68 -11.91
N THR A 186 13.88 -3.65 -12.23
CA THR A 186 12.74 -4.04 -11.41
C THR A 186 13.21 -4.80 -10.17
N PHE A 187 12.87 -4.34 -8.99
CA PHE A 187 13.11 -5.01 -7.71
C PHE A 187 11.98 -5.94 -7.32
N ALA A 188 10.74 -5.55 -7.62
CA ALA A 188 9.56 -6.27 -7.21
C ALA A 188 8.42 -6.16 -8.22
N VAL A 189 7.48 -7.09 -8.13
CA VAL A 189 6.22 -7.09 -8.87
C VAL A 189 5.07 -7.17 -7.87
N HIS A 190 4.23 -6.16 -7.81
CA HIS A 190 2.98 -6.21 -7.06
C HIS A 190 1.88 -6.82 -7.93
N HIS A 191 1.32 -7.94 -7.49
CA HIS A 191 0.32 -8.71 -8.25
C HIS A 191 -1.13 -8.28 -8.03
N TRP A 192 -1.34 -7.13 -7.38
CA TRP A 192 -2.64 -6.43 -7.23
C TRP A 192 -3.74 -7.28 -6.55
N GLY A 193 -3.40 -7.99 -5.48
CA GLY A 193 -4.34 -8.86 -4.77
C GLY A 193 -4.73 -10.11 -5.56
N GLY A 194 -4.05 -10.34 -6.66
CA GLY A 194 -4.45 -11.26 -7.69
C GLY A 194 -3.67 -12.54 -7.80
N ALA A 195 -2.99 -13.05 -6.78
CA ALA A 195 -2.31 -14.32 -6.97
C ALA A 195 -3.29 -15.49 -7.19
N GLU A 196 -4.50 -15.44 -6.66
CA GLU A 196 -5.59 -16.37 -7.02
C GLU A 196 -6.52 -15.81 -8.11
N ALA A 197 -6.69 -14.50 -8.17
CA ALA A 197 -7.29 -13.79 -9.29
C ALA A 197 -6.29 -13.62 -10.44
N GLY A 198 -5.12 -14.10 -10.27
CA GLY A 198 -3.88 -13.86 -11.02
C GLY A 198 -3.95 -13.89 -12.53
N HIS A 199 -5.09 -13.75 -13.03
CA HIS A 199 -5.38 -13.63 -14.44
C HIS A 199 -6.88 -13.46 -14.70
N ARG A 200 -7.66 -13.14 -13.64
CA ARG A 200 -9.05 -12.76 -13.87
C ARG A 200 -9.09 -11.29 -14.27
N PRO A 201 -9.40 -10.97 -15.53
CA PRO A 201 -9.67 -9.58 -15.89
C PRO A 201 -10.78 -9.05 -14.97
N LEU A 202 -10.64 -7.82 -14.50
CA LEU A 202 -11.71 -7.19 -13.73
C LEU A 202 -13.02 -7.33 -14.51
N THR A 203 -14.08 -7.75 -13.84
CA THR A 203 -15.39 -7.71 -14.46
C THR A 203 -15.72 -6.27 -14.84
N THR A 204 -16.49 -6.09 -15.89
CA THR A 204 -16.97 -4.76 -16.31
C THR A 204 -17.53 -3.95 -15.13
N GLY A 205 -18.21 -4.62 -14.18
CA GLY A 205 -18.74 -3.98 -12.97
C GLY A 205 -17.66 -3.58 -11.96
N GLU A 206 -16.54 -4.28 -11.85
CA GLU A 206 -15.40 -3.93 -11.00
C GLU A 206 -14.59 -2.79 -11.62
N THR A 207 -14.38 -2.84 -12.93
CA THR A 207 -13.75 -1.75 -13.69
C THR A 207 -14.58 -0.47 -13.60
N LEU A 208 -15.89 -0.54 -13.80
CA LEU A 208 -16.79 0.60 -13.68
C LEU A 208 -16.85 1.15 -12.25
N ARG A 209 -16.82 0.30 -11.22
CA ARG A 209 -16.75 0.73 -9.82
C ARG A 209 -15.43 1.41 -9.50
N ALA A 210 -14.33 0.88 -9.99
CA ALA A 210 -13.02 1.48 -9.83
C ALA A 210 -12.93 2.81 -10.58
N LEU A 211 -13.33 2.87 -11.84
CA LEU A 211 -13.39 4.10 -12.63
C LEU A 211 -14.37 5.12 -12.02
N GLY A 212 -15.52 4.66 -11.54
CA GLY A 212 -16.50 5.51 -10.86
C GLY A 212 -15.98 6.07 -9.52
N ALA A 213 -15.27 5.27 -8.74
CA ALA A 213 -14.61 5.73 -7.50
C ALA A 213 -13.54 6.78 -7.80
N MET A 214 -12.89 6.69 -8.94
CA MET A 214 -11.86 7.62 -9.41
C MET A 214 -12.43 8.89 -10.04
N ALA A 215 -13.53 8.78 -10.81
CA ALA A 215 -14.16 9.90 -11.49
C ALA A 215 -15.11 10.70 -10.57
N ALA A 216 -15.69 10.06 -9.56
CA ALA A 216 -16.64 10.67 -8.65
C ALA A 216 -16.42 10.21 -7.19
N PRO A 217 -15.30 10.57 -6.56
CA PRO A 217 -14.94 10.10 -5.22
C PRO A 217 -15.98 10.47 -4.15
N ARG A 218 -16.71 11.59 -4.33
CA ARG A 218 -17.80 12.00 -3.42
C ARG A 218 -19.01 11.06 -3.49
N LEU A 219 -19.34 10.55 -4.66
CA LEU A 219 -20.47 9.62 -4.85
C LEU A 219 -20.12 8.24 -4.29
N ALA A 220 -18.91 7.73 -4.58
CA ALA A 220 -18.40 6.48 -4.05
C ALA A 220 -18.35 6.49 -2.50
N ALA A 221 -17.91 7.59 -1.91
CA ALA A 221 -17.90 7.78 -0.45
C ALA A 221 -19.31 7.78 0.15
N SER A 222 -20.32 8.28 -0.56
CA SER A 222 -21.71 8.28 -0.10
C SER A 222 -22.33 6.88 -0.12
N VAL A 223 -22.11 6.11 -1.19
CA VAL A 223 -22.59 4.72 -1.32
C VAL A 223 -21.97 3.82 -0.26
N MET A 224 -20.67 4.00 0.04
CA MET A 224 -20.00 3.22 1.07
C MET A 224 -20.45 3.59 2.49
N ARG A 225 -20.77 4.87 2.76
CA ARG A 225 -21.37 5.27 4.05
C ARG A 225 -22.70 4.58 4.30
N LEU A 226 -23.56 4.49 3.28
CA LEU A 226 -24.85 3.81 3.39
C LEU A 226 -24.67 2.31 3.67
N ARG A 227 -23.71 1.66 3.01
CA ARG A 227 -23.36 0.24 3.29
C ARG A 227 -22.82 0.06 4.69
N PHE A 228 -21.90 0.91 5.14
CA PHE A 228 -21.32 0.87 6.48
C PHE A 228 -22.39 1.09 7.58
N GLN A 229 -23.32 2.03 7.37
CA GLN A 229 -24.44 2.24 8.30
C GLN A 229 -25.40 1.04 8.34
N ALA A 230 -25.65 0.41 7.19
CA ALA A 230 -26.48 -0.80 7.11
C ALA A 230 -25.82 -2.00 7.82
N GLU A 231 -24.49 -2.20 7.67
CA GLU A 231 -23.74 -3.24 8.39
C GLU A 231 -23.69 -2.98 9.90
N ARG A 232 -23.48 -1.72 10.33
CA ARG A 232 -23.54 -1.36 11.77
C ARG A 232 -24.92 -1.63 12.38
N ARG A 233 -26.00 -1.48 11.64
CA ARG A 233 -27.34 -1.82 12.12
C ARG A 233 -27.56 -3.32 12.23
N ARG A 234 -26.93 -4.14 11.34
CA ARG A 234 -26.98 -5.62 11.43
C ARG A 234 -26.18 -6.21 12.59
N LEU A 235 -25.13 -5.49 13.05
CA LEU A 235 -24.26 -5.94 14.16
C LEU A 235 -24.74 -5.46 15.53
N ARG A 236 -25.86 -4.72 15.61
CA ARG A 236 -26.48 -4.25 16.86
C ARG A 236 -27.71 -5.07 17.28
N VAL A 237 -27.84 -6.30 16.76
CA VAL A 237 -28.83 -7.27 17.22
C VAL A 237 -28.12 -8.35 18.03
#